data_749bd08dc3bf4edd306e4f0ba07b15f9
#
_entry.id   749bd08dc3bf4edd306e4f0ba07b15f9
#
_cell.length_a   1.000
_cell.length_b   1.000
_cell.length_c   1.000
_cell.angle_alpha   90.00
_cell.angle_beta   90.00
_cell.angle_gamma   90.00
#
_symmetry.space_group_name_H-M   'P 1'
#
loop_
_entity.id
_entity.type
_entity.pdbx_description
1 polymer ?
#
loop_
_entity_poly.entity_id
_entity_poly.type
_entity_poly.pdbx_seq_one_letter_code
_entity_poly.pdbx_strand_id
1 'polypeptide(L)'
;MARICQQQQGLLIPHSQAVYIDDKIYARIPSGAFGGLNISLEGRGVNLSAGLTACEALGAIGNPEVLETLRYYSHDSVIEVAETCHLAVKRIEWLRNNKDQNESQYCSIDPAPPALEKDIKKLRETLLDESLPLFDRYRAMFALRNIGSQEAVLALGDGLQCGSALFRHEIGYVFGQMQHDASIPQLITALKKMDENPMVRHECAEALGSIAKEPCLEVLKEYLHDGERVVKESCEVALDMLEYENSPEFQYADTLIKLQKTEPGNGTLP
;
A
#
# COMPACT_ATOMS: atom_id res chain seq x y z
N MET A 1 -6.85 -7.05 0.43
CA MET A 1 -6.39 -5.90 1.25
C MET A 1 -7.25 -4.66 1.08
N ALA A 2 -7.48 -4.11 -0.11
CA ALA A 2 -8.29 -2.89 -0.23
C ALA A 2 -9.69 -3.02 0.40
N ARG A 3 -10.40 -4.13 0.23
CA ARG A 3 -11.70 -4.37 0.86
C ARG A 3 -11.60 -4.85 2.31
N ILE A 4 -10.56 -5.61 2.66
CA ILE A 4 -10.27 -6.00 4.05
C ILE A 4 -9.80 -4.78 4.85
N CYS A 5 -8.99 -3.89 4.29
CA CYS A 5 -8.72 -2.59 4.90
C CYS A 5 -10.00 -1.75 5.07
N GLN A 6 -10.96 -1.80 4.14
CA GLN A 6 -12.26 -1.14 4.33
C GLN A 6 -13.08 -1.76 5.48
N GLN A 7 -13.01 -3.07 5.67
CA GLN A 7 -13.70 -3.74 6.81
C GLN A 7 -12.92 -3.59 8.12
N GLN A 8 -11.59 -3.62 8.10
CA GLN A 8 -10.79 -3.33 9.30
C GLN A 8 -10.82 -1.85 9.69
N GLN A 9 -11.01 -0.93 8.75
CA GLN A 9 -11.26 0.48 9.06
C GLN A 9 -12.63 0.73 9.72
N GLY A 10 -13.60 -0.19 9.55
CA GLY A 10 -14.85 -0.18 10.32
C GLY A 10 -14.68 -0.54 11.81
N LEU A 11 -13.54 -1.10 12.18
CA LEU A 11 -13.11 -1.38 13.56
C LEU A 11 -12.06 -0.38 14.06
N LEU A 12 -11.63 0.56 13.23
CA LEU A 12 -10.77 1.66 13.65
C LEU A 12 -11.57 2.63 14.51
N ILE A 13 -11.29 2.59 15.78
CA ILE A 13 -11.74 3.57 16.76
C ILE A 13 -11.46 4.95 16.18
N PRO A 14 -12.48 5.78 15.93
CA PRO A 14 -12.26 7.14 15.48
C PRO A 14 -11.42 7.82 16.58
N HIS A 15 -10.31 8.43 16.19
CA HIS A 15 -9.46 9.31 17.02
C HIS A 15 -8.21 8.75 17.70
N SER A 16 -7.70 7.54 17.41
CA SER A 16 -6.36 7.20 17.88
C SER A 16 -5.75 6.08 17.05
N GLN A 17 -4.76 6.36 16.22
CA GLN A 17 -3.86 5.31 15.70
C GLN A 17 -2.68 5.16 16.66
N ALA A 18 -2.57 3.99 17.29
CA ALA A 18 -1.37 3.60 18.02
C ALA A 18 -0.56 2.67 17.11
N VAL A 19 0.64 3.07 16.74
CA VAL A 19 1.62 2.20 16.08
C VAL A 19 2.49 1.60 17.18
N TYR A 20 2.48 0.28 17.30
CA TYR A 20 3.26 -0.46 18.28
C TYR A 20 4.46 -1.08 17.56
N ILE A 21 5.66 -0.64 17.90
CA ILE A 21 6.90 -1.22 17.37
C ILE A 21 7.80 -1.51 18.55
N ASP A 22 8.23 -2.76 18.68
CA ASP A 22 9.04 -3.33 19.75
C ASP A 22 9.69 -2.33 20.72
N ASP A 23 9.15 -2.34 21.92
CA ASP A 23 9.58 -1.69 23.15
C ASP A 23 9.60 -0.16 23.25
N LYS A 24 9.56 0.66 22.19
CA LYS A 24 9.68 2.12 22.38
C LYS A 24 9.09 3.07 21.33
N ILE A 25 8.23 2.66 20.44
CA ILE A 25 7.58 3.64 19.55
C ILE A 25 6.08 3.68 19.83
N TYR A 26 5.64 4.77 20.44
CA TYR A 26 4.23 5.05 20.64
C TYR A 26 3.85 6.27 19.80
N ALA A 27 3.07 6.08 18.76
CA ALA A 27 2.38 7.18 18.10
C ALA A 27 0.93 7.19 18.58
N ARG A 28 0.62 8.00 19.56
CA ARG A 28 -0.76 8.29 19.96
C ARG A 28 -1.10 9.68 19.49
N ILE A 29 -2.04 9.83 18.58
CA ILE A 29 -2.58 11.12 18.19
C ILE A 29 -3.97 11.27 18.81
N PRO A 30 -4.12 12.03 19.87
CA PRO A 30 -5.42 12.55 20.26
C PRO A 30 -5.68 13.82 19.46
N SER A 31 -6.87 13.94 18.89
CA SER A 31 -7.36 15.20 18.39
C SER A 31 -7.27 16.27 19.49
N GLY A 32 -6.32 17.19 19.38
CA GLY A 32 -6.28 18.40 20.18
C GLY A 32 -5.21 18.54 21.26
N ALA A 33 -4.27 17.59 21.45
CA ALA A 33 -3.16 17.79 22.39
C ALA A 33 -1.91 17.04 21.92
N PHE A 34 -0.85 17.75 21.62
CA PHE A 34 0.49 17.21 21.38
C PHE A 34 1.09 16.69 22.68
N GLY A 35 0.88 15.43 22.99
CA GLY A 35 1.66 14.70 23.98
C GLY A 35 2.84 14.03 23.29
N GLY A 36 4.06 14.33 23.74
CA GLY A 36 5.34 14.05 23.11
C GLY A 36 5.45 12.72 22.39
N LEU A 37 5.75 12.79 21.08
CA LEU A 37 6.18 11.68 20.26
C LEU A 37 7.65 11.40 20.64
N ASN A 38 7.88 10.41 21.48
CA ASN A 38 9.23 9.90 21.75
C ASN A 38 9.49 8.75 20.77
N ILE A 39 10.04 9.08 19.58
CA ILE A 39 10.57 8.08 18.66
C ILE A 39 12.02 7.85 19.07
N SER A 40 12.28 6.76 19.80
CA SER A 40 13.64 6.28 20.01
C SER A 40 13.91 5.20 18.96
N LEU A 41 14.55 5.61 17.87
CA LEU A 41 15.15 4.68 16.90
C LEU A 41 16.53 4.20 17.38
N GLU A 42 16.89 4.46 18.63
CA GLU A 42 18.13 4.01 19.25
C GLU A 42 17.99 2.56 19.74
N GLY A 43 18.13 1.60 18.83
CA GLY A 43 18.27 0.20 19.20
C GLY A 43 19.06 -0.51 18.10
N ARG A 44 20.23 -1.07 18.45
CA ARG A 44 20.93 -2.00 17.56
C ARG A 44 20.02 -3.22 17.34
N GLY A 45 19.40 -3.31 16.14
CA GLY A 45 18.51 -4.40 15.78
C GLY A 45 17.05 -3.99 15.55
N VAL A 46 16.79 -2.74 15.08
CA VAL A 46 15.45 -2.42 14.55
C VAL A 46 15.17 -3.38 13.41
N ASN A 47 14.13 -4.20 13.57
CA ASN A 47 13.64 -5.05 12.49
C ASN A 47 13.29 -4.15 11.30
N LEU A 48 13.75 -4.51 10.10
CA LEU A 48 13.51 -3.78 8.84
C LEU A 48 12.04 -3.34 8.73
N SER A 49 11.11 -4.24 8.99
CA SER A 49 9.66 -3.98 8.97
C SER A 49 9.26 -2.85 9.93
N ALA A 50 9.82 -2.82 11.13
CA ALA A 50 9.50 -1.78 12.13
C ALA A 50 9.97 -0.39 11.69
N GLY A 51 11.16 -0.29 11.08
CA GLY A 51 11.70 0.96 10.54
C GLY A 51 10.84 1.51 9.40
N LEU A 52 10.46 0.66 8.46
CA LEU A 52 9.57 1.00 7.35
C LEU A 52 8.23 1.51 7.85
N THR A 53 7.53 0.73 8.67
CA THR A 53 6.21 1.10 9.21
C THR A 53 6.24 2.42 9.99
N ALA A 54 7.31 2.69 10.74
CA ALA A 54 7.46 3.95 11.46
C ALA A 54 7.58 5.14 10.52
N CYS A 55 8.42 5.06 9.49
CA CYS A 55 8.61 6.13 8.50
C CYS A 55 7.34 6.37 7.69
N GLU A 56 6.63 5.32 7.29
CA GLU A 56 5.33 5.39 6.60
C GLU A 56 4.28 6.09 7.47
N ALA A 57 4.15 5.67 8.74
CA ALA A 57 3.21 6.27 9.68
C ALA A 57 3.49 7.77 9.90
N LEU A 58 4.75 8.16 10.06
CA LEU A 58 5.15 9.56 10.20
C LEU A 58 4.84 10.36 8.94
N GLY A 59 5.09 9.80 7.77
CA GLY A 59 4.74 10.36 6.47
C GLY A 59 3.22 10.54 6.31
N ALA A 60 2.44 9.54 6.72
CA ALA A 60 0.98 9.55 6.66
C ALA A 60 0.38 10.63 7.60
N ILE A 61 0.90 10.76 8.81
CA ILE A 61 0.52 11.79 9.79
C ILE A 61 0.79 13.19 9.24
N GLY A 62 1.89 13.38 8.52
CA GLY A 62 2.19 14.62 7.84
C GLY A 62 2.62 15.78 8.75
N ASN A 63 3.02 15.51 10.03
CA ASN A 63 3.47 16.57 10.94
C ASN A 63 4.86 17.10 10.54
N PRO A 64 5.03 18.41 10.27
CA PRO A 64 6.33 18.98 9.93
C PRO A 64 7.42 18.86 11.01
N GLU A 65 7.05 18.67 12.26
CA GLU A 65 8.00 18.54 13.38
C GLU A 65 8.89 17.30 13.27
N VAL A 66 8.44 16.27 12.52
CA VAL A 66 9.22 15.03 12.32
C VAL A 66 10.19 15.09 11.15
N LEU A 67 10.20 16.20 10.38
CA LEU A 67 11.03 16.34 9.16
C LEU A 67 12.53 16.16 9.44
N GLU A 68 13.03 16.68 10.55
CA GLU A 68 14.46 16.57 10.90
C GLU A 68 14.84 15.11 11.16
N THR A 69 14.02 14.39 11.90
CA THR A 69 14.19 12.95 12.15
C THR A 69 14.14 12.13 10.85
N LEU A 70 13.14 12.37 10.01
CA LEU A 70 13.01 11.67 8.72
C LEU A 70 14.18 11.95 7.78
N ARG A 71 14.69 13.19 7.74
CA ARG A 71 15.89 13.55 6.96
C ARG A 71 17.14 12.86 7.48
N TYR A 72 17.28 12.67 8.78
CA TYR A 72 18.39 11.90 9.34
C TYR A 72 18.34 10.46 8.85
N TYR A 73 17.19 9.79 8.95
CA TYR A 73 17.02 8.40 8.51
C TYR A 73 16.90 8.21 6.99
N SER A 74 16.75 9.29 6.20
CA SER A 74 16.90 9.22 4.74
C SER A 74 18.32 8.85 4.29
N HIS A 75 19.27 8.76 5.24
CA HIS A 75 20.64 8.29 5.02
C HIS A 75 20.93 6.98 5.76
N ASP A 76 19.87 6.22 6.13
CA ASP A 76 20.04 4.92 6.78
C ASP A 76 20.80 3.95 5.88
N SER A 77 21.55 3.04 6.49
CA SER A 77 22.30 1.99 5.78
C SER A 77 21.39 0.95 5.12
N VAL A 78 20.14 0.82 5.60
CA VAL A 78 19.12 -0.03 5.01
C VAL A 78 18.38 0.81 3.97
N ILE A 79 18.54 0.42 2.70
CA ILE A 79 18.06 1.20 1.54
C ILE A 79 16.57 1.44 1.62
N GLU A 80 15.79 0.44 1.96
CA GLU A 80 14.32 0.54 2.04
C GLU A 80 13.87 1.52 3.12
N VAL A 81 14.56 1.58 4.27
CA VAL A 81 14.29 2.56 5.32
C VAL A 81 14.63 3.98 4.84
N ALA A 82 15.77 4.15 4.18
CA ALA A 82 16.20 5.42 3.62
C ALA A 82 15.20 5.94 2.57
N GLU A 83 14.77 5.07 1.66
CA GLU A 83 13.78 5.38 0.61
C GLU A 83 12.42 5.77 1.21
N THR A 84 11.93 5.01 2.20
CA THR A 84 10.65 5.29 2.88
C THR A 84 10.70 6.62 3.62
N CYS A 85 11.78 6.91 4.35
CA CYS A 85 11.95 8.21 5.02
C CYS A 85 12.04 9.35 4.01
N HIS A 86 12.69 9.14 2.87
CA HIS A 86 12.76 10.15 1.80
C HIS A 86 11.37 10.45 1.21
N LEU A 87 10.57 9.41 0.94
CA LEU A 87 9.18 9.55 0.50
C LEU A 87 8.34 10.32 1.53
N ALA A 88 8.45 9.97 2.81
CA ALA A 88 7.74 10.65 3.90
C ALA A 88 8.09 12.15 3.97
N VAL A 89 9.39 12.50 3.86
CA VAL A 89 9.83 13.91 3.79
C VAL A 89 9.18 14.63 2.62
N LYS A 90 9.26 14.04 1.41
CA LYS A 90 8.69 14.64 0.20
C LYS A 90 7.18 14.80 0.29
N ARG A 91 6.49 13.82 0.86
CA ARG A 91 5.04 13.90 1.09
C ARG A 91 4.67 15.05 2.03
N ILE A 92 5.35 15.20 3.17
CA ILE A 92 5.09 16.27 4.13
C ILE A 92 5.38 17.65 3.51
N GLU A 93 6.48 17.79 2.76
CA GLU A 93 6.82 19.00 2.04
C GLU A 93 5.76 19.36 0.99
N TRP A 94 5.25 18.36 0.27
CA TRP A 94 4.20 18.53 -0.72
C TRP A 94 2.88 19.00 -0.09
N LEU A 95 2.43 18.37 1.00
CA LEU A 95 1.21 18.71 1.72
C LEU A 95 1.19 20.15 2.24
N ARG A 96 2.35 20.70 2.62
CA ARG A 96 2.46 22.09 3.07
C ARG A 96 2.12 23.10 1.97
N ASN A 97 2.37 22.74 0.72
CA ASN A 97 2.19 23.59 -0.45
C ASN A 97 0.90 23.31 -1.23
N ASN A 98 0.20 22.22 -0.94
CA ASN A 98 -0.93 21.72 -1.73
C ASN A 98 -2.08 21.24 -0.81
N LYS A 99 -2.80 22.16 -0.17
CA LYS A 99 -3.81 21.83 0.87
C LYS A 99 -5.08 21.14 0.37
N ASP A 100 -5.39 21.19 -0.93
CA ASP A 100 -6.71 20.86 -1.46
C ASP A 100 -6.71 19.71 -2.51
N GLN A 101 -5.63 18.92 -2.62
CA GLN A 101 -5.49 17.90 -3.69
C GLN A 101 -5.36 16.47 -3.18
N ASN A 102 -6.29 16.00 -2.38
CA ASN A 102 -6.25 14.63 -1.83
C ASN A 102 -7.51 13.82 -2.15
N GLU A 103 -8.03 13.89 -3.38
CA GLU A 103 -9.12 13.02 -3.81
C GLU A 103 -8.56 11.74 -4.43
N SER A 104 -8.48 10.68 -3.64
CA SER A 104 -8.27 9.30 -4.12
C SER A 104 -9.59 8.54 -4.01
N GLN A 105 -9.89 7.72 -5.04
CA GLN A 105 -11.01 6.77 -4.97
C GLN A 105 -10.72 5.60 -4.00
N TYR A 106 -9.47 5.48 -3.55
CA TYR A 106 -9.03 4.49 -2.58
C TYR A 106 -8.94 5.12 -1.20
N CYS A 107 -9.33 4.37 -0.18
CA CYS A 107 -9.31 4.84 1.22
C CYS A 107 -7.90 4.81 1.86
N SER A 108 -6.86 4.57 1.09
CA SER A 108 -5.48 4.55 1.56
C SER A 108 -4.89 5.94 1.67
N ILE A 109 -3.96 6.10 2.61
CA ILE A 109 -3.10 7.28 2.70
C ILE A 109 -1.81 6.96 1.95
N ASP A 110 -1.80 7.30 0.66
CA ASP A 110 -0.69 6.97 -0.23
C ASP A 110 0.59 7.74 0.13
N PRO A 111 1.78 7.14 -0.04
CA PRO A 111 3.07 7.81 0.20
C PRO A 111 3.33 9.03 -0.68
N ALA A 112 2.64 9.13 -1.81
CA ALA A 112 2.68 10.29 -2.70
C ALA A 112 1.29 10.55 -3.31
N PRO A 113 0.90 11.79 -3.57
CA PRO A 113 -0.32 12.09 -4.29
C PRO A 113 -0.19 11.71 -5.77
N PRO A 114 -1.27 11.32 -6.45
CA PRO A 114 -1.22 10.99 -7.87
C PRO A 114 -0.74 12.19 -8.71
N ALA A 115 -0.03 11.91 -9.80
CA ALA A 115 0.29 12.91 -10.80
C ALA A 115 -0.99 13.41 -11.51
N LEU A 116 -0.97 14.66 -11.97
CA LEU A 116 -2.10 15.25 -12.72
C LEU A 116 -2.11 14.80 -14.19
N GLU A 117 -1.01 14.22 -14.67
CA GLU A 117 -0.91 13.65 -16.03
C GLU A 117 -1.94 12.53 -16.22
N LYS A 118 -2.50 12.42 -17.42
CA LYS A 118 -3.48 11.39 -17.81
C LYS A 118 -3.02 10.52 -18.99
N ASP A 119 -1.94 10.91 -19.63
CA ASP A 119 -1.34 10.14 -20.72
C ASP A 119 -0.58 8.94 -20.14
N ILE A 120 -1.09 7.74 -20.38
CA ILE A 120 -0.53 6.49 -19.86
C ILE A 120 0.92 6.29 -20.32
N LYS A 121 1.27 6.69 -21.54
CA LYS A 121 2.63 6.53 -22.06
C LYS A 121 3.61 7.41 -21.30
N LYS A 122 3.26 8.68 -21.06
CA LYS A 122 4.09 9.59 -20.27
C LYS A 122 4.20 9.16 -18.81
N LEU A 123 3.09 8.66 -18.25
CA LEU A 123 3.11 8.12 -16.88
C LEU A 123 4.01 6.90 -16.79
N ARG A 124 3.96 5.99 -17.77
CA ARG A 124 4.85 4.84 -17.87
C ARG A 124 6.32 5.27 -18.02
N GLU A 125 6.63 6.24 -18.87
CA GLU A 125 7.97 6.80 -19.01
C GLU A 125 8.49 7.34 -17.65
N THR A 126 7.69 8.12 -16.94
CA THR A 126 8.02 8.62 -15.59
C THR A 126 8.18 7.49 -14.59
N LEU A 127 7.30 6.49 -14.61
CA LEU A 127 7.35 5.33 -13.73
C LEU A 127 8.69 4.58 -13.85
N LEU A 128 9.18 4.40 -15.08
CA LEU A 128 10.36 3.58 -15.40
C LEU A 128 11.68 4.35 -15.38
N ASP A 129 11.64 5.68 -15.36
CA ASP A 129 12.85 6.51 -15.34
C ASP A 129 13.49 6.51 -13.94
N GLU A 130 14.49 5.66 -13.75
CA GLU A 130 15.23 5.53 -12.48
C GLU A 130 16.12 6.73 -12.15
N SER A 131 16.30 7.67 -13.07
CA SER A 131 16.99 8.93 -12.82
C SER A 131 16.12 9.95 -12.08
N LEU A 132 14.81 9.77 -12.12
CA LEU A 132 13.87 10.65 -11.42
C LEU A 132 13.78 10.31 -9.93
N PRO A 133 13.44 11.30 -9.09
CA PRO A 133 13.14 11.08 -7.69
C PRO A 133 12.06 10.02 -7.50
N LEU A 134 12.26 9.12 -6.54
CA LEU A 134 11.32 8.05 -6.24
C LEU A 134 9.89 8.58 -5.99
N PHE A 135 9.77 9.74 -5.34
CA PHE A 135 8.49 10.42 -5.10
C PHE A 135 7.70 10.72 -6.40
N ASP A 136 8.37 11.18 -7.46
CA ASP A 136 7.72 11.48 -8.72
C ASP A 136 7.27 10.20 -9.45
N ARG A 137 8.06 9.13 -9.33
CA ARG A 137 7.72 7.80 -9.84
C ARG A 137 6.51 7.20 -9.12
N TYR A 138 6.41 7.36 -7.79
CA TYR A 138 5.23 7.00 -7.00
C TYR A 138 4.00 7.80 -7.42
N ARG A 139 4.15 9.08 -7.74
CA ARG A 139 3.05 9.88 -8.26
C ARG A 139 2.52 9.36 -9.59
N ALA A 140 3.40 8.91 -10.48
CA ALA A 140 3.01 8.27 -11.73
C ALA A 140 2.32 6.92 -11.47
N MET A 141 2.81 6.11 -10.53
CA MET A 141 2.20 4.86 -10.10
C MET A 141 0.75 5.07 -9.64
N PHE A 142 0.50 6.01 -8.73
CA PHE A 142 -0.85 6.27 -8.23
C PHE A 142 -1.76 6.92 -9.27
N ALA A 143 -1.22 7.67 -10.24
CA ALA A 143 -2.00 8.14 -11.38
C ALA A 143 -2.46 7.00 -12.28
N LEU A 144 -1.57 6.04 -12.60
CA LEU A 144 -1.91 4.84 -13.37
C LEU A 144 -2.93 3.97 -12.62
N ARG A 145 -2.76 3.77 -11.29
CA ARG A 145 -3.75 3.09 -10.46
C ARG A 145 -5.13 3.74 -10.61
N ASN A 146 -5.21 5.06 -10.49
CA ASN A 146 -6.47 5.80 -10.54
C ASN A 146 -7.11 5.80 -11.93
N ILE A 147 -6.33 5.66 -13.01
CA ILE A 147 -6.85 5.44 -14.38
C ILE A 147 -7.52 4.07 -14.47
N GLY A 148 -6.92 3.03 -13.90
CA GLY A 148 -7.53 1.71 -13.71
C GLY A 148 -7.82 0.92 -15.01
N SER A 149 -7.44 1.41 -16.18
CA SER A 149 -7.63 0.69 -17.43
C SER A 149 -6.64 -0.46 -17.58
N GLN A 150 -6.96 -1.46 -18.40
CA GLN A 150 -6.04 -2.56 -18.69
C GLN A 150 -4.66 -2.06 -19.19
N GLU A 151 -4.63 -1.01 -20.02
CA GLU A 151 -3.38 -0.41 -20.49
C GLU A 151 -2.56 0.18 -19.31
N ALA A 152 -3.22 0.85 -18.37
CA ALA A 152 -2.57 1.38 -17.17
C ALA A 152 -2.04 0.26 -16.26
N VAL A 153 -2.78 -0.84 -16.10
CA VAL A 153 -2.34 -2.03 -15.36
C VAL A 153 -1.09 -2.64 -15.97
N LEU A 154 -1.06 -2.79 -17.29
CA LEU A 154 0.12 -3.33 -17.99
C LEU A 154 1.33 -2.39 -17.86
N ALA A 155 1.12 -1.08 -17.96
CA ALA A 155 2.17 -0.08 -17.75
C ALA A 155 2.74 -0.12 -16.34
N LEU A 156 1.89 -0.32 -15.30
CA LEU A 156 2.31 -0.53 -13.91
C LEU A 156 3.17 -1.80 -13.78
N GLY A 157 2.78 -2.88 -14.44
CA GLY A 157 3.48 -4.16 -14.39
C GLY A 157 4.93 -4.09 -14.87
N ASP A 158 5.24 -3.21 -15.81
CA ASP A 158 6.63 -2.99 -16.26
C ASP A 158 7.52 -2.48 -15.11
N GLY A 159 6.95 -1.76 -14.14
CA GLY A 159 7.66 -1.26 -12.97
C GLY A 159 8.13 -2.35 -12.00
N LEU A 160 7.61 -3.59 -12.09
CA LEU A 160 8.13 -4.74 -11.34
C LEU A 160 9.56 -5.15 -11.75
N GLN A 161 10.14 -4.52 -12.76
CA GLN A 161 11.54 -4.73 -13.19
C GLN A 161 12.48 -3.60 -12.73
N CYS A 162 11.98 -2.58 -12.03
CA CYS A 162 12.80 -1.46 -11.54
C CYS A 162 13.73 -1.87 -10.40
N GLY A 163 14.79 -1.08 -10.16
CA GLY A 163 15.85 -1.42 -9.21
C GLY A 163 15.43 -1.43 -7.74
N SER A 164 14.58 -0.49 -7.30
CA SER A 164 14.14 -0.39 -5.89
C SER A 164 13.18 -1.51 -5.51
N ALA A 165 13.53 -2.31 -4.51
CA ALA A 165 12.65 -3.35 -3.96
C ALA A 165 11.41 -2.75 -3.29
N LEU A 166 11.54 -1.62 -2.59
CA LEU A 166 10.42 -0.88 -2.02
C LEU A 166 9.41 -0.45 -3.11
N PHE A 167 9.90 0.01 -4.25
CA PHE A 167 9.06 0.43 -5.35
C PHE A 167 8.29 -0.74 -5.99
N ARG A 168 8.96 -1.89 -6.19
CA ARG A 168 8.31 -3.09 -6.72
C ARG A 168 7.28 -3.67 -5.74
N HIS A 169 7.57 -3.63 -4.44
CA HIS A 169 6.62 -4.01 -3.38
C HIS A 169 5.36 -3.15 -3.46
N GLU A 170 5.49 -1.82 -3.55
CA GLU A 170 4.34 -0.91 -3.65
C GLU A 170 3.51 -1.17 -4.92
N ILE A 171 4.14 -1.55 -6.04
CA ILE A 171 3.40 -1.96 -7.25
C ILE A 171 2.56 -3.21 -6.97
N GLY A 172 3.10 -4.18 -6.23
CA GLY A 172 2.35 -5.35 -5.76
C GLY A 172 1.12 -4.94 -4.95
N TYR A 173 1.31 -4.07 -3.96
CA TYR A 173 0.24 -3.51 -3.15
C TYR A 173 -0.84 -2.80 -3.98
N VAL A 174 -0.43 -1.96 -4.92
CA VAL A 174 -1.33 -1.25 -5.84
C VAL A 174 -2.14 -2.23 -6.68
N PHE A 175 -1.56 -3.32 -7.16
CA PHE A 175 -2.30 -4.36 -7.86
C PHE A 175 -3.35 -5.06 -6.99
N GLY A 176 -3.03 -5.29 -5.71
CA GLY A 176 -4.00 -5.77 -4.72
C GLY A 176 -5.17 -4.81 -4.53
N GLN A 177 -4.92 -3.50 -4.52
CA GLN A 177 -5.97 -2.48 -4.48
C GLN A 177 -6.84 -2.46 -5.75
N MET A 178 -6.23 -2.61 -6.93
CA MET A 178 -6.92 -2.56 -8.22
C MET A 178 -7.75 -3.80 -8.48
N GLN A 179 -7.34 -4.96 -7.99
CA GLN A 179 -7.98 -6.26 -8.21
C GLN A 179 -8.29 -6.55 -9.69
N HIS A 180 -7.38 -6.16 -10.58
CA HIS A 180 -7.57 -6.26 -12.02
C HIS A 180 -6.88 -7.51 -12.60
N ASP A 181 -7.64 -8.35 -13.31
CA ASP A 181 -7.17 -9.64 -13.83
C ASP A 181 -5.90 -9.55 -14.71
N ALA A 182 -5.71 -8.43 -15.41
CA ALA A 182 -4.55 -8.22 -16.28
C ALA A 182 -3.20 -8.17 -15.54
N SER A 183 -3.19 -7.97 -14.20
CA SER A 183 -1.97 -7.98 -13.39
C SER A 183 -1.53 -9.38 -12.97
N ILE A 184 -2.41 -10.40 -13.07
CA ILE A 184 -2.11 -11.77 -12.62
C ILE A 184 -0.81 -12.34 -13.20
N PRO A 185 -0.55 -12.25 -14.54
CA PRO A 185 0.67 -12.81 -15.10
C PRO A 185 1.95 -12.18 -14.54
N GLN A 186 1.97 -10.84 -14.33
CA GLN A 186 3.12 -10.14 -13.80
C GLN A 186 3.35 -10.48 -12.32
N LEU A 187 2.28 -10.55 -11.52
CA LEU A 187 2.33 -10.95 -10.11
C LEU A 187 2.86 -12.38 -9.95
N ILE A 188 2.36 -13.33 -10.76
CA ILE A 188 2.83 -14.71 -10.78
C ILE A 188 4.32 -14.77 -11.15
N THR A 189 4.74 -14.00 -12.13
CA THR A 189 6.15 -13.95 -12.55
C THR A 189 7.05 -13.45 -11.43
N ALA A 190 6.64 -12.37 -10.73
CA ALA A 190 7.38 -11.83 -9.60
C ALA A 190 7.43 -12.79 -8.41
N LEU A 191 6.31 -13.45 -8.05
CA LEU A 191 6.27 -14.44 -6.97
C LEU A 191 7.18 -15.63 -7.26
N LYS A 192 7.24 -16.12 -8.53
CA LYS A 192 8.05 -17.27 -8.95
C LYS A 192 9.53 -16.97 -9.05
N LYS A 193 9.94 -15.73 -9.08
CA LYS A 193 11.33 -15.31 -9.21
C LYS A 193 12.07 -15.47 -7.87
N MET A 194 12.78 -16.58 -7.69
CA MET A 194 13.40 -16.98 -6.42
C MET A 194 14.54 -16.06 -5.95
N ASP A 195 15.10 -15.26 -6.84
CA ASP A 195 16.11 -14.24 -6.56
C ASP A 195 15.51 -12.83 -6.33
N GLU A 196 14.18 -12.71 -6.37
CA GLU A 196 13.49 -11.48 -6.02
C GLU A 196 13.49 -11.27 -4.48
N ASN A 197 13.46 -10.00 -4.07
CA ASN A 197 13.35 -9.64 -2.65
C ASN A 197 12.10 -10.27 -2.02
N PRO A 198 12.22 -10.98 -0.88
CA PRO A 198 11.07 -11.60 -0.20
C PRO A 198 9.94 -10.62 0.11
N MET A 199 10.25 -9.33 0.35
CA MET A 199 9.27 -8.27 0.55
C MET A 199 8.39 -8.04 -0.71
N VAL A 200 8.96 -8.15 -1.91
CA VAL A 200 8.21 -8.04 -3.16
C VAL A 200 7.38 -9.30 -3.41
N ARG A 201 7.96 -10.46 -3.16
CA ARG A 201 7.29 -11.75 -3.38
C ARG A 201 6.07 -11.94 -2.49
N HIS A 202 6.17 -11.58 -1.20
CA HIS A 202 5.03 -11.69 -0.29
C HIS A 202 3.88 -10.77 -0.69
N GLU A 203 4.17 -9.53 -1.10
CA GLU A 203 3.14 -8.59 -1.52
C GLU A 203 2.45 -9.04 -2.82
N CYS A 204 3.22 -9.65 -3.74
CA CYS A 204 2.63 -10.27 -4.94
C CYS A 204 1.70 -11.44 -4.58
N ALA A 205 2.01 -12.24 -3.55
CA ALA A 205 1.13 -13.30 -3.09
C ALA A 205 -0.17 -12.73 -2.49
N GLU A 206 -0.09 -11.69 -1.67
CA GLU A 206 -1.25 -11.02 -1.08
C GLU A 206 -2.14 -10.36 -2.14
N ALA A 207 -1.53 -9.73 -3.16
CA ALA A 207 -2.25 -9.17 -4.29
C ALA A 207 -3.00 -10.24 -5.09
N LEU A 208 -2.40 -11.42 -5.32
CA LEU A 208 -3.07 -12.55 -5.97
C LEU A 208 -4.26 -13.05 -5.15
N GLY A 209 -4.14 -13.11 -3.81
CA GLY A 209 -5.24 -13.41 -2.91
C GLY A 209 -6.40 -12.42 -3.01
N SER A 210 -6.07 -11.12 -3.10
CA SER A 210 -7.07 -10.04 -3.26
C SER A 210 -7.80 -10.09 -4.60
N ILE A 211 -7.13 -10.52 -5.69
CA ILE A 211 -7.73 -10.68 -7.02
C ILE A 211 -8.68 -11.89 -7.05
N ALA A 212 -8.37 -12.93 -6.27
CA ALA A 212 -9.24 -14.09 -5.99
C ALA A 212 -9.74 -14.86 -7.24
N LYS A 213 -8.90 -15.01 -8.26
CA LYS A 213 -9.20 -15.79 -9.48
C LYS A 213 -8.54 -17.16 -9.45
N GLU A 214 -9.11 -18.11 -10.23
CA GLU A 214 -8.64 -19.49 -10.28
C GLU A 214 -7.12 -19.64 -10.54
N PRO A 215 -6.48 -18.92 -11.47
CA PRO A 215 -5.04 -19.01 -11.66
C PRO A 215 -4.22 -18.61 -10.43
N CYS A 216 -4.78 -17.77 -9.54
CA CYS A 216 -4.12 -17.37 -8.30
C CYS A 216 -4.08 -18.53 -7.30
N LEU A 217 -5.16 -19.33 -7.21
CA LEU A 217 -5.27 -20.45 -6.29
C LEU A 217 -4.15 -21.47 -6.47
N GLU A 218 -3.90 -21.85 -7.72
CA GLU A 218 -2.88 -22.87 -8.05
C GLU A 218 -1.48 -22.43 -7.62
N VAL A 219 -1.10 -21.20 -7.97
CA VAL A 219 0.23 -20.70 -7.65
C VAL A 219 0.41 -20.44 -6.15
N LEU A 220 -0.61 -19.94 -5.44
CA LEU A 220 -0.52 -19.71 -4.00
C LEU A 220 -0.32 -21.03 -3.24
N LYS A 221 -0.99 -22.13 -3.66
CA LYS A 221 -0.77 -23.47 -3.11
C LYS A 221 0.65 -23.99 -3.34
N GLU A 222 1.25 -23.72 -4.50
CA GLU A 222 2.62 -24.10 -4.82
C GLU A 222 3.60 -23.46 -3.82
N TYR A 223 3.38 -22.18 -3.43
CA TYR A 223 4.27 -21.41 -2.57
C TYR A 223 3.96 -21.49 -1.06
N LEU A 224 3.02 -22.34 -0.62
CA LEU A 224 2.83 -22.69 0.81
C LEU A 224 4.06 -23.34 1.45
N HIS A 225 5.00 -23.82 0.64
CA HIS A 225 6.24 -24.45 1.07
C HIS A 225 7.48 -23.64 0.69
N ASP A 226 7.30 -22.33 0.46
CA ASP A 226 8.41 -21.44 0.14
C ASP A 226 9.46 -21.44 1.25
N GLY A 227 10.74 -21.28 0.86
CA GLY A 227 11.85 -21.20 1.79
C GLY A 227 11.84 -19.93 2.64
N GLU A 228 11.26 -18.85 2.10
CA GLU A 228 11.10 -17.58 2.80
C GLU A 228 9.82 -17.58 3.63
N ARG A 229 9.98 -17.45 4.95
CA ARG A 229 8.87 -17.50 5.90
C ARG A 229 7.76 -16.49 5.58
N VAL A 230 8.13 -15.24 5.25
CA VAL A 230 7.17 -14.17 4.95
C VAL A 230 6.34 -14.51 3.71
N VAL A 231 6.95 -15.09 2.67
CA VAL A 231 6.24 -15.49 1.43
C VAL A 231 5.27 -16.61 1.72
N LYS A 232 5.70 -17.63 2.48
CA LYS A 232 4.84 -18.74 2.91
C LYS A 232 3.63 -18.25 3.68
N GLU A 233 3.84 -17.43 4.74
CA GLU A 233 2.76 -16.91 5.59
C GLU A 233 1.79 -16.03 4.78
N SER A 234 2.29 -15.22 3.84
CA SER A 234 1.44 -14.42 2.95
C SER A 234 0.65 -15.29 1.96
N CYS A 235 1.19 -16.42 1.50
CA CYS A 235 0.42 -17.37 0.69
C CYS A 235 -0.71 -18.03 1.50
N GLU A 236 -0.50 -18.36 2.79
CA GLU A 236 -1.54 -18.87 3.68
C GLU A 236 -2.67 -17.83 3.82
N VAL A 237 -2.34 -16.58 4.14
CA VAL A 237 -3.31 -15.49 4.26
C VAL A 237 -4.02 -15.22 2.93
N ALA A 238 -3.28 -15.23 1.82
CA ALA A 238 -3.84 -15.00 0.48
C ALA A 238 -4.87 -16.07 0.09
N LEU A 239 -4.64 -17.34 0.48
CA LEU A 239 -5.61 -18.42 0.25
C LEU A 239 -6.88 -18.24 1.09
N ASP A 240 -6.75 -17.84 2.34
CA ASP A 240 -7.91 -17.52 3.20
C ASP A 240 -8.71 -16.34 2.62
N MET A 241 -8.02 -15.31 2.12
CA MET A 241 -8.66 -14.17 1.43
C MET A 241 -9.41 -14.61 0.18
N LEU A 242 -8.79 -15.45 -0.65
CA LEU A 242 -9.37 -15.99 -1.88
C LEU A 242 -10.62 -16.85 -1.57
N GLU A 243 -10.57 -17.68 -0.53
CA GLU A 243 -11.71 -18.46 -0.08
C GLU A 243 -12.86 -17.55 0.38
N TYR A 244 -12.55 -16.53 1.19
CA TYR A 244 -13.54 -15.57 1.67
C TYR A 244 -14.20 -14.79 0.53
N GLU A 245 -13.42 -14.24 -0.41
CA GLU A 245 -13.92 -13.46 -1.57
C GLU A 245 -14.87 -14.30 -2.45
N ASN A 246 -14.64 -15.62 -2.56
CA ASN A 246 -15.49 -16.53 -3.33
C ASN A 246 -16.60 -17.17 -2.48
N SER A 247 -16.69 -16.86 -1.19
CA SER A 247 -17.67 -17.45 -0.28
C SER A 247 -19.05 -16.81 -0.39
N PRO A 248 -20.12 -17.53 0.00
CA PRO A 248 -21.46 -16.95 0.12
C PRO A 248 -21.53 -15.81 1.15
N GLU A 249 -20.69 -15.82 2.17
CA GLU A 249 -20.63 -14.77 3.21
C GLU A 249 -20.23 -13.42 2.62
N PHE A 250 -19.25 -13.42 1.73
CA PHE A 250 -18.85 -12.20 1.02
C PHE A 250 -19.97 -11.65 0.13
N GLN A 251 -20.66 -12.53 -0.62
CA GLN A 251 -21.79 -12.14 -1.48
C GLN A 251 -22.94 -11.55 -0.65
N TYR A 252 -23.19 -12.08 0.54
CA TYR A 252 -24.20 -11.55 1.46
C TYR A 252 -23.83 -10.15 1.97
N ALA A 253 -22.60 -9.92 2.37
CA ALA A 253 -22.12 -8.62 2.82
C ALA A 253 -22.21 -7.54 1.71
N ASP A 254 -21.84 -7.88 0.48
CA ASP A 254 -21.93 -6.97 -0.67
C ASP A 254 -23.40 -6.63 -1.02
N THR A 255 -24.32 -7.58 -0.85
CA THR A 255 -25.77 -7.38 -1.05
C THR A 255 -26.32 -6.41 -0.02
N LEU A 256 -25.92 -6.49 1.25
CA LEU A 256 -26.33 -5.55 2.29
C LEU A 256 -25.87 -4.11 2.00
N ILE A 257 -24.65 -3.93 1.52
CA ILE A 257 -24.10 -2.62 1.12
C ILE A 257 -24.90 -2.05 -0.07
N LYS A 258 -25.27 -2.86 -1.04
CA LYS A 258 -26.10 -2.46 -2.19
C LYS A 258 -27.50 -2.06 -1.74
N LEU A 259 -28.12 -2.79 -0.81
CA LEU A 259 -29.43 -2.46 -0.26
C LEU A 259 -29.44 -1.13 0.50
N GLN A 260 -28.40 -0.85 1.28
CA GLN A 260 -28.27 0.43 1.99
C GLN A 260 -28.12 1.63 1.05
N LYS A 261 -27.55 1.44 -0.16
CA LYS A 261 -27.42 2.48 -1.18
C LYS A 261 -28.70 2.72 -2.00
N THR A 262 -29.67 1.83 -1.92
CA THR A 262 -30.94 1.88 -2.69
C THR A 262 -32.13 2.38 -1.88
N GLU A 263 -31.96 2.80 -0.62
CA GLU A 263 -33.04 3.45 0.11
C GLU A 263 -33.37 4.80 -0.54
N PRO A 264 -34.55 4.98 -1.17
CA PRO A 264 -34.93 6.26 -1.73
C PRO A 264 -35.27 7.22 -0.60
N GLY A 265 -34.62 8.38 -0.62
CA GLY A 265 -35.00 9.47 0.23
C GLY A 265 -36.50 9.81 0.09
N ASN A 266 -37.17 9.87 1.23
CA ASN A 266 -38.42 10.60 1.54
C ASN A 266 -39.45 10.76 0.41
N GLY A 267 -40.38 9.84 0.35
CA GLY A 267 -41.73 10.15 -0.07
C GLY A 267 -42.48 10.78 1.10
N THR A 268 -42.71 12.07 1.08
CA THR A 268 -43.75 12.74 1.85
C THR A 268 -45.09 12.08 1.55
N LEU A 269 -45.69 11.45 2.52
CA LEU A 269 -47.10 11.02 2.47
C LEU A 269 -47.98 12.25 2.61
N PRO A 270 -49.11 12.26 1.91
CA PRO A 270 -50.09 13.34 1.95
C PRO A 270 -50.86 13.45 3.28
#